data_a8dcc3f0687f2b0801efe7372848bc3a
#
_entry.id   a8dcc3f0687f2b0801efe7372848bc3a
#
_cell.length_a   1.000
_cell.length_b   1.000
_cell.length_c   1.000
_cell.angle_alpha   90.00
_cell.angle_beta   90.00
_cell.angle_gamma   90.00
#
_symmetry.space_group_name_H-M   'P 1'
#
loop_
_entity.id
_entity.type
_entity.pdbx_description
1 polymer ?
#
loop_
_entity_poly.entity_id
_entity_poly.type
_entity_poly.pdbx_seq_one_letter_code
_entity_poly.pdbx_strand_id
1 'polypeptide(L)'
;SAASDVYKRQPYGTLKRVGELYTESLGGLIVKFWNVYGIEKDHKKAHVITDFIRKGFEDGDFEMLTDGEEARQFLYAEDCCEGLEAVMKNYDKFYANDPLHITNFDYTTIREVAIIIENEFRLIGKPVNIIPGKASDTVQLDKRNEANPFIRKYWSPKTDLETGIAKVF
;
A
#
# COMPACT_ATOMS: atom_id res chain seq x y z
N SER A 1 -10.62 15.79 -0.15
CA SER A 1 -11.75 14.93 -0.53
C SER A 1 -12.47 14.45 0.73
N ALA A 2 -13.78 14.12 0.68
CA ALA A 2 -14.56 13.75 1.87
C ALA A 2 -13.97 12.52 2.61
N ALA A 3 -13.45 11.52 1.92
CA ALA A 3 -12.80 10.37 2.54
C ALA A 3 -11.51 10.78 3.28
N SER A 4 -10.70 11.65 2.69
CA SER A 4 -9.54 12.26 3.35
C SER A 4 -9.93 13.05 4.60
N ASP A 5 -11.09 13.72 4.59
CA ASP A 5 -11.55 14.53 5.72
C ASP A 5 -12.13 13.70 6.85
N VAL A 6 -12.79 12.56 6.54
CA VAL A 6 -13.24 11.59 7.56
C VAL A 6 -12.03 10.94 8.25
N TYR A 7 -11.02 10.52 7.47
CA TYR A 7 -9.80 9.92 8.01
C TYR A 7 -9.00 10.90 8.88
N LYS A 8 -8.92 12.16 8.49
CA LYS A 8 -8.26 13.22 9.29
C LYS A 8 -8.94 13.50 10.63
N ARG A 9 -10.23 13.20 10.76
CA ARG A 9 -11.00 13.39 12.01
C ARG A 9 -10.84 12.23 13.00
N GLN A 10 -10.27 11.09 12.57
CA GLN A 10 -9.96 10.00 13.49
C GLN A 10 -8.71 10.33 14.33
N PRO A 11 -8.60 9.84 15.57
CA PRO A 11 -7.45 10.13 16.44
C PRO A 11 -6.11 9.84 15.79
N TYR A 12 -5.99 8.74 15.04
CA TYR A 12 -4.78 8.40 14.29
C TYR A 12 -4.42 9.47 13.23
N GLY A 13 -5.37 9.85 12.39
CA GLY A 13 -5.15 10.87 11.35
C GLY A 13 -4.79 12.24 11.94
N THR A 14 -5.41 12.59 13.07
CA THR A 14 -5.09 13.84 13.82
C THR A 14 -3.65 13.79 14.33
N LEU A 15 -3.22 12.71 14.96
CA LEU A 15 -1.85 12.55 15.45
C LEU A 15 -0.82 12.60 14.32
N LYS A 16 -1.10 11.97 13.17
CA LYS A 16 -0.25 12.07 11.99
C LYS A 16 -0.13 13.52 11.51
N ARG A 17 -1.24 14.28 11.48
CA ARG A 17 -1.20 15.70 11.09
C ARG A 17 -0.41 16.55 12.07
N VAL A 18 -0.52 16.31 13.37
CA VAL A 18 0.33 16.96 14.38
C VAL A 18 1.80 16.67 14.12
N GLY A 19 2.16 15.40 13.83
CA GLY A 19 3.53 15.04 13.47
C GLY A 19 4.03 15.77 12.22
N GLU A 20 3.20 15.94 11.19
CA GLU A 20 3.53 16.70 9.99
C GLU A 20 3.84 18.16 10.36
N LEU A 21 2.98 18.83 11.14
CA LEU A 21 3.18 20.22 11.57
C LEU A 21 4.47 20.39 12.38
N TYR A 22 4.79 19.45 13.27
CA TYR A 22 6.06 19.47 14.00
C TYR A 22 7.26 19.31 13.04
N THR A 23 7.18 18.37 12.10
CA THR A 23 8.24 18.16 11.11
C THR A 23 8.47 19.42 10.28
N GLU A 24 7.41 20.08 9.81
CA GLU A 24 7.47 21.35 9.07
C GLU A 24 8.14 22.44 9.92
N SER A 25 7.77 22.58 11.20
CA SER A 25 8.32 23.61 12.10
C SER A 25 9.82 23.44 12.37
N LEU A 26 10.33 22.21 12.24
CA LEU A 26 11.75 21.89 12.40
C LEU A 26 12.52 21.88 11.08
N GLY A 27 11.89 22.24 9.97
CA GLY A 27 12.51 22.19 8.63
C GLY A 27 12.76 20.78 8.09
N GLY A 28 12.04 19.78 8.63
CA GLY A 28 12.12 18.41 8.17
C GLY A 28 11.30 18.14 6.92
N LEU A 29 11.53 16.99 6.27
CA LEU A 29 10.75 16.52 5.13
C LEU A 29 9.64 15.56 5.59
N ILE A 30 8.47 15.67 4.97
CA ILE A 30 7.36 14.76 5.17
C ILE A 30 7.33 13.76 4.04
N VAL A 31 7.41 12.47 4.39
CA VAL A 31 7.28 11.36 3.45
C VAL A 31 6.01 10.59 3.80
N LYS A 32 5.14 10.39 2.81
CA LYS A 32 3.89 9.64 2.94
C LYS A 32 4.01 8.31 2.20
N PHE A 33 3.93 7.23 2.97
CA PHE A 33 3.82 5.89 2.42
C PHE A 33 2.36 5.56 2.11
N TRP A 34 2.18 4.77 1.07
CA TRP A 34 0.90 4.15 0.75
C TRP A 34 0.91 2.71 1.26
N ASN A 35 0.32 1.75 0.56
CA ASN A 35 0.31 0.38 1.04
C ASN A 35 1.64 -0.32 0.70
N VAL A 36 2.59 -0.23 1.60
CA VAL A 36 3.87 -0.95 1.47
C VAL A 36 3.65 -2.40 1.90
N TYR A 37 4.13 -3.35 1.09
CA TYR A 37 4.06 -4.78 1.38
C TYR A 37 5.42 -5.46 1.20
N GLY A 38 5.60 -6.58 1.88
CA GLY A 38 6.83 -7.37 1.87
C GLY A 38 6.70 -8.56 2.81
N ILE A 39 7.81 -9.23 3.13
CA ILE A 39 7.82 -10.32 4.10
C ILE A 39 7.45 -9.79 5.48
N GLU A 40 6.34 -10.25 6.04
CA GLU A 40 5.83 -9.81 7.33
C GLU A 40 6.00 -10.91 8.38
N LYS A 41 6.68 -10.58 9.48
CA LYS A 41 6.95 -11.54 10.57
C LYS A 41 5.83 -11.55 11.62
N ASP A 42 5.08 -10.47 11.76
CA ASP A 42 3.98 -10.34 12.71
C ASP A 42 2.63 -10.56 12.02
N HIS A 43 2.17 -11.80 12.00
CA HIS A 43 0.90 -12.18 11.35
C HIS A 43 -0.33 -11.45 11.90
N LYS A 44 -0.26 -10.86 13.10
CA LYS A 44 -1.37 -10.07 13.66
C LYS A 44 -1.52 -8.69 13.02
N LYS A 45 -0.49 -8.26 12.31
CA LYS A 45 -0.45 -6.98 11.59
C LYS A 45 -0.42 -7.18 10.07
N ALA A 46 -0.69 -8.40 9.61
CA ALA A 46 -0.64 -8.73 8.19
C ALA A 46 -1.54 -7.82 7.36
N HIS A 47 -0.98 -7.29 6.28
CA HIS A 47 -1.73 -6.55 5.27
C HIS A 47 -2.35 -7.52 4.27
N VAL A 48 -3.26 -7.03 3.44
CA VAL A 48 -4.09 -7.86 2.55
C VAL A 48 -3.29 -8.90 1.74
N ILE A 49 -2.14 -8.53 1.16
CA ILE A 49 -1.33 -9.45 0.35
C ILE A 49 -0.82 -10.62 1.20
N THR A 50 -0.14 -10.33 2.31
CA THR A 50 0.42 -11.36 3.20
C THR A 50 -0.66 -12.15 3.94
N ASP A 51 -1.80 -11.52 4.26
CA ASP A 51 -2.95 -12.20 4.86
C ASP A 51 -3.59 -13.20 3.88
N PHE A 52 -3.75 -12.83 2.61
CA PHE A 52 -4.30 -13.72 1.59
C PHE A 52 -3.38 -14.90 1.30
N ILE A 53 -2.07 -14.66 1.18
CA ILE A 53 -1.07 -15.74 1.03
C ILE A 53 -1.16 -16.71 2.21
N ARG A 54 -1.13 -16.18 3.46
CA ARG A 54 -1.22 -16.99 4.68
C ARG A 54 -2.50 -17.82 4.69
N LYS A 55 -3.67 -17.21 4.49
CA LYS A 55 -4.96 -17.91 4.46
C LYS A 55 -5.00 -18.99 3.40
N GLY A 56 -4.49 -18.74 2.20
CA GLY A 56 -4.42 -19.74 1.15
C GLY A 56 -3.57 -20.95 1.55
N PHE A 57 -2.49 -20.78 2.32
CA PHE A 57 -1.71 -21.89 2.85
C PHE A 57 -2.37 -22.62 4.02
N GLU A 58 -3.04 -21.89 4.90
CA GLU A 58 -3.65 -22.43 6.14
C GLU A 58 -5.04 -23.01 5.89
N ASP A 59 -5.89 -22.28 5.19
CA ASP A 59 -7.31 -22.55 5.06
C ASP A 59 -7.70 -23.13 3.68
N GLY A 60 -6.87 -22.93 2.65
CA GLY A 60 -7.22 -23.21 1.27
C GLY A 60 -8.14 -22.13 0.70
N ASP A 61 -9.32 -22.51 0.18
CA ASP A 61 -10.32 -21.55 -0.32
C ASP A 61 -10.87 -20.69 0.82
N PHE A 62 -10.98 -19.37 0.60
CA PHE A 62 -11.53 -18.46 1.59
C PHE A 62 -12.29 -17.29 0.97
N GLU A 63 -13.16 -16.64 1.75
CA GLU A 63 -13.91 -15.46 1.34
C GLU A 63 -13.20 -14.19 1.82
N MET A 64 -13.11 -13.17 0.93
CA MET A 64 -12.63 -11.84 1.28
C MET A 64 -13.61 -11.13 2.22
N LEU A 65 -13.15 -10.14 2.96
CA LEU A 65 -14.02 -9.31 3.82
C LEU A 65 -14.95 -8.40 3.00
N THR A 66 -14.50 -7.99 1.81
CA THR A 66 -15.21 -7.08 0.92
C THR A 66 -15.43 -7.72 -0.46
N ASP A 67 -16.18 -7.06 -1.33
CA ASP A 67 -16.34 -7.44 -2.73
C ASP A 67 -15.05 -7.32 -3.55
N GLY A 68 -14.04 -6.63 -3.01
CA GLY A 68 -12.73 -6.45 -3.61
C GLY A 68 -12.65 -5.35 -4.67
N GLU A 69 -13.70 -4.55 -4.86
CA GLU A 69 -13.73 -3.47 -5.85
C GLU A 69 -12.94 -2.23 -5.39
N GLU A 70 -12.63 -2.13 -4.10
CA GLU A 70 -11.77 -1.06 -3.60
C GLU A 70 -10.34 -1.18 -4.15
N ALA A 71 -9.79 -0.06 -4.60
CA ALA A 71 -8.46 -0.01 -5.18
C ALA A 71 -7.45 0.68 -4.25
N ARG A 72 -6.23 0.18 -4.25
CA ARG A 72 -5.10 0.70 -3.48
C ARG A 72 -3.86 0.81 -4.37
N GLN A 73 -2.89 1.59 -3.93
CA GLN A 73 -1.56 1.60 -4.53
C GLN A 73 -0.64 0.76 -3.65
N PHE A 74 -0.06 -0.31 -4.21
CA PHE A 74 0.80 -1.24 -3.51
C PHE A 74 2.25 -1.04 -3.91
N LEU A 75 3.14 -0.88 -2.94
CA LEU A 75 4.56 -0.70 -3.16
C LEU A 75 5.37 -1.80 -2.48
N TYR A 76 6.25 -2.45 -3.23
CA TYR A 76 7.14 -3.45 -2.65
C TYR A 76 8.17 -2.81 -1.69
N ALA A 77 8.46 -3.48 -0.58
CA ALA A 77 9.24 -2.92 0.51
C ALA A 77 10.66 -2.50 0.12
N GLU A 78 11.33 -3.26 -0.78
CA GLU A 78 12.65 -2.88 -1.28
C GLU A 78 12.60 -1.58 -2.09
N ASP A 79 11.60 -1.43 -2.97
CA ASP A 79 11.39 -0.18 -3.72
C ASP A 79 11.09 0.99 -2.78
N CYS A 80 10.35 0.74 -1.69
CA CYS A 80 10.12 1.76 -0.67
C CYS A 80 11.42 2.23 -0.02
N CYS A 81 12.33 1.31 0.31
CA CYS A 81 13.65 1.63 0.85
C CYS A 81 14.49 2.41 -0.16
N GLU A 82 14.51 2.02 -1.43
CA GLU A 82 15.19 2.77 -2.49
C GLU A 82 14.61 4.18 -2.66
N GLY A 83 13.28 4.33 -2.55
CA GLY A 83 12.62 5.63 -2.58
C GLY A 83 13.06 6.53 -1.42
N LEU A 84 13.15 6.00 -0.21
CA LEU A 84 13.69 6.72 0.95
C LEU A 84 15.15 7.13 0.76
N GLU A 85 15.98 6.23 0.22
CA GLU A 85 17.36 6.53 -0.09
C GLU A 85 17.48 7.65 -1.12
N ALA A 86 16.63 7.66 -2.14
CA ALA A 86 16.58 8.74 -3.13
C ALA A 86 16.18 10.08 -2.49
N VAL A 87 15.24 10.08 -1.54
CA VAL A 87 14.89 11.29 -0.77
C VAL A 87 16.11 11.80 0.02
N MET A 88 16.82 10.92 0.71
CA MET A 88 18.02 11.29 1.46
C MET A 88 19.11 11.87 0.56
N LYS A 89 19.38 11.24 -0.59
CA LYS A 89 20.40 11.70 -1.55
C LYS A 89 20.10 13.04 -2.22
N ASN A 90 18.82 13.40 -2.27
CA ASN A 90 18.34 14.62 -2.93
C ASN A 90 17.64 15.57 -1.95
N TYR A 91 17.98 15.50 -0.67
CA TYR A 91 17.30 16.23 0.39
C TYR A 91 17.14 17.73 0.11
N ASP A 92 18.18 18.36 -0.44
CA ASP A 92 18.26 19.78 -0.80
C ASP A 92 17.33 20.16 -1.99
N LYS A 93 16.77 19.20 -2.71
CA LYS A 93 15.84 19.39 -3.83
C LYS A 93 14.36 19.38 -3.39
N PHE A 94 14.09 19.02 -2.15
CA PHE A 94 12.75 18.91 -1.62
C PHE A 94 12.46 20.03 -0.60
N TYR A 95 11.22 20.44 -0.53
CA TYR A 95 10.76 21.48 0.38
C TYR A 95 9.82 20.90 1.43
N ALA A 96 9.91 21.38 2.67
CA ALA A 96 9.15 20.90 3.81
C ALA A 96 7.63 20.95 3.62
N ASN A 97 7.12 21.89 2.83
CA ASN A 97 5.69 22.14 2.65
C ASN A 97 5.03 21.23 1.60
N ASP A 98 5.79 20.37 0.93
CA ASP A 98 5.28 19.54 -0.16
C ASP A 98 5.52 18.05 0.20
N PRO A 99 4.55 17.37 0.83
CA PRO A 99 4.72 15.98 1.22
C PRO A 99 5.11 15.11 0.03
N LEU A 100 6.19 14.35 0.19
CA LEU A 100 6.63 13.38 -0.80
C LEU A 100 5.82 12.10 -0.67
N HIS A 101 5.27 11.60 -1.76
CA HIS A 101 4.55 10.35 -1.77
C HIS A 101 5.44 9.25 -2.35
N ILE A 102 5.74 8.23 -1.54
CA ILE A 102 6.46 7.02 -1.97
C ILE A 102 5.42 5.92 -2.17
N THR A 103 5.16 5.59 -3.43
CA THR A 103 4.19 4.59 -3.87
C THR A 103 4.52 4.11 -5.29
N ASN A 104 3.80 3.10 -5.78
CA ASN A 104 3.93 2.66 -7.18
C ASN A 104 3.18 3.56 -8.18
N PHE A 105 2.32 4.47 -7.72
CA PHE A 105 1.49 5.41 -8.50
C PHE A 105 0.35 4.78 -9.31
N ASP A 106 0.20 3.45 -9.28
CA ASP A 106 -0.84 2.72 -9.99
C ASP A 106 -1.86 2.13 -9.02
N TYR A 107 -3.14 2.24 -9.35
CA TYR A 107 -4.21 1.67 -8.55
C TYR A 107 -4.51 0.25 -9.01
N THR A 108 -4.56 -0.66 -8.04
CA THR A 108 -4.94 -2.06 -8.23
C THR A 108 -6.06 -2.40 -7.26
N THR A 109 -7.10 -3.07 -7.71
CA THR A 109 -8.21 -3.54 -6.87
C THR A 109 -7.77 -4.72 -6.01
N ILE A 110 -8.42 -4.92 -4.87
CA ILE A 110 -8.17 -6.10 -4.02
C ILE A 110 -8.50 -7.38 -4.77
N ARG A 111 -9.48 -7.34 -5.68
CA ARG A 111 -9.82 -8.45 -6.55
C ARG A 111 -8.68 -8.82 -7.52
N GLU A 112 -8.02 -7.84 -8.13
CA GLU A 112 -6.84 -8.07 -8.97
C GLU A 112 -5.70 -8.68 -8.16
N VAL A 113 -5.46 -8.19 -6.93
CA VAL A 113 -4.49 -8.78 -6.00
C VAL A 113 -4.83 -10.25 -5.72
N ALA A 114 -6.10 -10.56 -5.47
CA ALA A 114 -6.55 -11.95 -5.24
C ALA A 114 -6.23 -12.84 -6.45
N ILE A 115 -6.52 -12.39 -7.67
CA ILE A 115 -6.24 -13.13 -8.91
C ILE A 115 -4.74 -13.42 -9.08
N ILE A 116 -3.88 -12.44 -8.77
CA ILE A 116 -2.42 -12.65 -8.83
C ILE A 116 -2.01 -13.75 -7.84
N ILE A 117 -2.50 -13.69 -6.61
CA ILE A 117 -2.18 -14.69 -5.57
C ILE A 117 -2.72 -16.08 -5.94
N GLU A 118 -3.94 -16.19 -6.48
CA GLU A 118 -4.47 -17.46 -7.01
C GLU A 118 -3.57 -18.06 -8.09
N ASN A 119 -2.99 -17.23 -8.96
CA ASN A 119 -2.07 -17.68 -9.99
C ASN A 119 -0.78 -18.25 -9.38
N GLU A 120 -0.20 -17.60 -8.35
CA GLU A 120 0.96 -18.13 -7.63
C GLU A 120 0.66 -19.51 -7.00
N PHE A 121 -0.51 -19.67 -6.37
CA PHE A 121 -0.93 -20.98 -5.83
C PHE A 121 -1.09 -22.05 -6.92
N ARG A 122 -1.59 -21.67 -8.11
CA ARG A 122 -1.65 -22.62 -9.26
C ARG A 122 -0.26 -23.04 -9.72
N LEU A 123 0.70 -22.11 -9.76
CA LEU A 123 2.09 -22.42 -10.18
C LEU A 123 2.76 -23.45 -9.28
N ILE A 124 2.46 -23.45 -7.98
CA ILE A 124 2.99 -24.47 -7.04
C ILE A 124 2.12 -25.74 -6.94
N GLY A 125 1.09 -25.87 -7.78
CA GLY A 125 0.20 -27.03 -7.79
C GLY A 125 -0.77 -27.15 -6.62
N LYS A 126 -1.06 -26.04 -5.94
CA LYS A 126 -2.00 -25.93 -4.81
C LYS A 126 -3.08 -24.88 -5.13
N PRO A 127 -3.98 -25.10 -6.09
CA PRO A 127 -4.96 -24.09 -6.47
C PRO A 127 -5.84 -23.71 -5.27
N VAL A 128 -6.03 -22.41 -5.09
CA VAL A 128 -6.89 -21.80 -4.07
C VAL A 128 -7.87 -20.86 -4.78
N ASN A 129 -9.11 -20.77 -4.32
CA ASN A 129 -10.08 -19.80 -4.78
C ASN A 129 -10.29 -18.72 -3.69
N ILE A 130 -10.06 -17.46 -4.07
CA ILE A 130 -10.29 -16.31 -3.20
C ILE A 130 -11.62 -15.68 -3.59
N ILE A 131 -12.66 -15.93 -2.81
CA ILE A 131 -14.04 -15.61 -3.15
C ILE A 131 -14.35 -14.17 -2.71
N PRO A 132 -14.92 -13.33 -3.59
CA PRO A 132 -15.39 -12.00 -3.20
C PRO A 132 -16.42 -12.06 -2.08
N GLY A 133 -16.25 -11.22 -1.06
CA GLY A 133 -17.22 -11.06 0.01
C GLY A 133 -18.44 -10.23 -0.42
N LYS A 134 -19.37 -10.02 0.50
CA LYS A 134 -20.62 -9.29 0.24
C LYS A 134 -20.57 -7.81 0.64
N ALA A 135 -19.62 -7.44 1.48
CA ALA A 135 -19.49 -6.07 1.98
C ALA A 135 -18.68 -5.21 0.99
N SER A 136 -19.07 -3.96 0.83
CA SER A 136 -18.27 -2.97 0.11
C SER A 136 -17.41 -2.16 1.09
N ASP A 137 -16.24 -1.70 0.65
CA ASP A 137 -15.40 -0.81 1.48
C ASP A 137 -16.09 0.54 1.70
N THR A 138 -16.40 0.84 2.95
CA THR A 138 -17.06 2.09 3.35
C THR A 138 -16.06 3.24 3.63
N VAL A 139 -14.77 2.96 3.67
CA VAL A 139 -13.73 3.94 4.03
C VAL A 139 -13.28 4.75 2.84
N GLN A 140 -12.96 4.10 1.74
CA GLN A 140 -12.45 4.77 0.55
C GLN A 140 -13.55 5.15 -0.44
N LEU A 141 -14.63 4.36 -0.51
CA LEU A 141 -15.69 4.51 -1.51
C LEU A 141 -15.09 4.60 -2.93
N ASP A 142 -15.73 5.34 -3.83
CA ASP A 142 -15.25 5.57 -5.21
C ASP A 142 -14.21 6.69 -5.33
N LYS A 143 -13.79 7.28 -4.19
CA LYS A 143 -12.86 8.42 -4.19
C LYS A 143 -11.43 7.96 -4.03
N ARG A 144 -10.64 8.12 -5.06
CA ARG A 144 -9.19 7.89 -5.07
C ARG A 144 -8.46 9.18 -4.72
N ASN A 145 -7.50 9.09 -3.80
CA ASN A 145 -6.57 10.18 -3.55
C ASN A 145 -5.50 10.17 -4.66
N GLU A 146 -5.01 11.33 -5.04
CA GLU A 146 -3.89 11.43 -5.97
C GLU A 146 -2.58 11.51 -5.18
N ALA A 147 -1.62 10.68 -5.57
CA ALA A 147 -0.27 10.76 -5.04
C ALA A 147 0.48 11.91 -5.73
N ASN A 148 1.21 12.72 -4.95
CA ASN A 148 2.10 13.72 -5.51
C ASN A 148 3.24 13.02 -6.27
N PRO A 149 3.36 13.20 -7.61
CA PRO A 149 4.33 12.47 -8.41
C PRO A 149 5.73 13.09 -8.42
N PHE A 150 5.98 14.13 -7.61
CA PHE A 150 7.24 14.91 -7.68
C PHE A 150 8.48 14.04 -7.48
N ILE A 151 8.41 13.04 -6.60
CA ILE A 151 9.51 12.09 -6.35
C ILE A 151 9.96 11.35 -7.61
N ARG A 152 9.08 11.17 -8.62
CA ARG A 152 9.38 10.45 -9.87
C ARG A 152 10.48 11.11 -10.71
N LYS A 153 10.85 12.35 -10.41
CA LYS A 153 12.02 13.01 -11.00
C LYS A 153 13.35 12.41 -10.53
N TYR A 154 13.34 11.71 -9.39
CA TYR A 154 14.53 11.23 -8.71
C TYR A 154 14.49 9.72 -8.50
N TRP A 155 13.30 9.12 -8.47
CA TRP A 155 13.08 7.72 -8.23
C TRP A 155 11.76 7.26 -8.84
N SER A 156 11.73 6.00 -9.26
CA SER A 156 10.51 5.28 -9.64
C SER A 156 10.62 3.84 -9.18
N PRO A 157 9.50 3.20 -8.77
CA PRO A 157 9.50 1.79 -8.41
C PRO A 157 9.93 0.93 -9.61
N LYS A 158 10.60 -0.19 -9.33
CA LYS A 158 11.12 -1.13 -10.32
C LYS A 158 10.40 -2.47 -10.32
N THR A 159 9.75 -2.77 -9.18
CA THR A 159 9.08 -4.04 -8.96
C THR A 159 7.58 -3.85 -9.24
N ASP A 160 7.07 -4.49 -10.28
CA ASP A 160 5.62 -4.58 -10.49
C ASP A 160 4.96 -5.46 -9.42
N LEU A 161 3.64 -5.40 -9.36
CA LEU A 161 2.88 -6.05 -8.30
C LEU A 161 2.99 -7.59 -8.37
N GLU A 162 2.96 -8.17 -9.56
CA GLU A 162 3.07 -9.61 -9.79
C GLU A 162 4.43 -10.13 -9.32
N THR A 163 5.51 -9.49 -9.77
CA THR A 163 6.87 -9.81 -9.34
C THR A 163 7.05 -9.66 -7.83
N GLY A 164 6.51 -8.60 -7.24
CA GLY A 164 6.62 -8.35 -5.81
C GLY A 164 5.82 -9.37 -4.99
N ILE A 165 4.63 -9.78 -5.43
CA ILE A 165 3.85 -10.84 -4.78
C ILE A 165 4.61 -12.17 -4.86
N ALA A 166 5.14 -12.55 -6.03
CA ALA A 166 5.95 -13.76 -6.17
C ALA A 166 7.17 -13.82 -5.24
N LYS A 167 7.77 -12.67 -4.90
CA LYS A 167 8.89 -12.59 -3.95
C LYS A 167 8.49 -12.79 -2.48
N VAL A 168 7.24 -12.54 -2.11
CA VAL A 168 6.73 -12.71 -0.74
C VAL A 168 5.92 -13.99 -0.56
N PHE A 169 5.60 -14.66 -1.66
CA PHE A 169 4.90 -15.95 -1.70
C PHE A 169 5.80 -17.10 -1.30
#